data_28530948e8753897f978eede8adb8687
#
_entry.id   28530948e8753897f978eede8adb8687
#
_cell.length_a   1.000
_cell.length_b   1.000
_cell.length_c   1.000
_cell.angle_alpha   90.00
_cell.angle_beta   90.00
_cell.angle_gamma   90.00
#
_symmetry.space_group_name_H-M   'P 1'
#
loop_
_entity.id
_entity.type
_entity.pdbx_description
1 polymer ?
#
loop_
_entity_poly.entity_id
_entity_poly.type
_entity_poly.pdbx_seq_one_letter_code
_entity_poly.pdbx_strand_id
1 'polypeptide(L)'
;MHVRGSCHCGQIAYEADVDPEDVSICHCTDCQMLTGSAYRVSVRAPGESFRLLSGHPKSYIKTADSGARRAHSFCPNCGAPTYARAAENPTTYSLRVGCLEQRASLPPRKQIWCQSAVPWSADLNAIPHTRRQ
;
A
#
# COMPACT_ATOMS: atom_id res chain seq x y z
N MET A 1 5.47 -15.12 5.14
CA MET A 1 4.80 -14.55 6.36
C MET A 1 3.33 -14.37 6.06
N HIS A 2 2.48 -14.91 6.92
CA HIS A 2 1.04 -14.69 6.80
C HIS A 2 0.66 -13.33 7.38
N VAL A 3 -0.13 -12.55 6.65
CA VAL A 3 -0.56 -11.21 7.08
C VAL A 3 -2.08 -11.06 7.01
N ARG A 4 -2.61 -10.21 7.88
CA ARG A 4 -4.01 -9.78 7.85
C ARG A 4 -4.06 -8.26 7.75
N GLY A 5 -4.94 -7.79 6.90
CA GLY A 5 -5.14 -6.37 6.69
C GLY A 5 -6.60 -5.98 6.85
N SER A 6 -6.82 -4.71 7.18
CA SER A 6 -8.16 -4.14 7.23
C SER A 6 -8.12 -2.65 6.90
N CYS A 7 -9.27 -2.12 6.51
CA CYS A 7 -9.46 -0.68 6.46
C CYS A 7 -9.66 -0.11 7.87
N HIS A 8 -9.61 1.21 7.99
CA HIS A 8 -9.71 1.87 9.30
C HIS A 8 -11.03 1.57 10.02
N CYS A 9 -12.15 1.57 9.31
CA CYS A 9 -13.46 1.31 9.92
C CYS A 9 -13.76 -0.18 10.15
N GLY A 10 -12.91 -1.08 9.62
CA GLY A 10 -13.05 -2.53 9.80
C GLY A 10 -14.01 -3.22 8.83
N GLN A 11 -14.71 -2.50 7.95
CA GLN A 11 -15.64 -3.13 7.01
C GLN A 11 -14.94 -4.04 6.00
N ILE A 12 -13.71 -3.69 5.62
CA ILE A 12 -12.91 -4.49 4.70
C ILE A 12 -11.83 -5.20 5.50
N ALA A 13 -11.75 -6.51 5.33
CA ALA A 13 -10.69 -7.34 5.87
C ALA A 13 -10.22 -8.34 4.82
N TYR A 14 -8.92 -8.62 4.82
CA TYR A 14 -8.29 -9.55 3.89
C TYR A 14 -7.08 -10.22 4.53
N GLU A 15 -6.61 -11.30 3.91
CA GLU A 15 -5.39 -11.98 4.32
C GLU A 15 -4.58 -12.42 3.10
N ALA A 16 -3.30 -12.62 3.29
CA ALA A 16 -2.40 -13.11 2.25
C ALA A 16 -1.09 -13.61 2.86
N ASP A 17 -0.30 -14.29 2.04
CA ASP A 17 1.10 -14.61 2.36
C ASP A 17 2.02 -13.65 1.62
N VAL A 18 3.03 -13.13 2.30
CA VAL A 18 3.98 -12.15 1.73
C VAL A 18 5.42 -12.56 2.03
N ASP A 19 6.32 -12.08 1.17
CA ASP A 19 7.75 -12.12 1.44
C ASP A 19 8.16 -10.83 2.16
N PRO A 20 8.59 -10.89 3.44
CA PRO A 20 9.00 -9.69 4.17
C PRO A 20 10.23 -8.99 3.57
N GLU A 21 10.96 -9.65 2.66
CA GLU A 21 12.06 -9.00 1.94
C GLU A 21 11.58 -8.20 0.72
N ASP A 22 10.33 -8.35 0.29
CA ASP A 22 9.77 -7.61 -0.86
C ASP A 22 8.91 -6.40 -0.44
N VAL A 23 9.35 -5.69 0.60
CA VAL A 23 8.70 -4.45 1.05
C VAL A 23 9.38 -3.25 0.37
N SER A 24 8.58 -2.40 -0.25
CA SER A 24 9.10 -1.24 -0.98
C SER A 24 8.44 0.07 -0.59
N ILE A 25 9.23 1.15 -0.65
CA ILE A 25 8.75 2.53 -0.66
C ILE A 25 8.66 2.97 -2.13
N CYS A 26 7.56 3.57 -2.53
CA CYS A 26 7.41 4.23 -3.82
C CYS A 26 7.20 5.73 -3.66
N HIS A 27 8.13 6.50 -4.26
CA HIS A 27 8.14 7.96 -4.21
C HIS A 27 7.47 8.63 -5.42
N CYS A 28 6.84 7.88 -6.31
CA CYS A 28 6.24 8.48 -7.51
C CYS A 28 5.12 9.46 -7.13
N THR A 29 4.89 10.43 -8.01
CA THR A 29 3.88 11.49 -7.78
C THR A 29 2.47 10.91 -7.63
N ASP A 30 2.16 9.83 -8.33
CA ASP A 30 0.87 9.14 -8.17
C ASP A 30 0.72 8.54 -6.77
N CYS A 31 1.76 7.91 -6.24
CA CYS A 31 1.73 7.37 -4.88
C CYS A 31 1.61 8.50 -3.85
N GLN A 32 2.27 9.62 -4.06
CA GLN A 32 2.12 10.79 -3.20
C GLN A 32 0.67 11.29 -3.18
N MET A 33 0.06 11.47 -4.35
CA MET A 33 -1.32 11.95 -4.45
C MET A 33 -2.33 10.94 -3.91
N LEU A 34 -2.18 9.66 -4.25
CA LEU A 34 -3.12 8.62 -3.83
C LEU A 34 -3.04 8.30 -2.34
N THR A 35 -1.94 8.61 -1.69
CA THR A 35 -1.78 8.44 -0.24
C THR A 35 -1.99 9.73 0.54
N GLY A 36 -1.90 10.88 -0.13
CA GLY A 36 -1.88 12.18 0.55
C GLY A 36 -0.66 12.33 1.46
N SER A 37 0.47 11.70 1.12
CA SER A 37 1.68 11.68 1.93
C SER A 37 2.93 11.69 1.04
N ALA A 38 4.10 11.61 1.65
CA ALA A 38 5.38 11.69 0.93
C ALA A 38 5.66 10.47 0.04
N TYR A 39 5.16 9.30 0.42
CA TYR A 39 5.40 8.05 -0.30
C TYR A 39 4.42 6.97 0.14
N ARG A 40 4.45 5.86 -0.57
CA ARG A 40 3.65 4.68 -0.26
C ARG A 40 4.56 3.52 0.15
N VAL A 41 4.16 2.78 1.16
CA VAL A 41 4.83 1.52 1.55
C VAL A 41 3.93 0.35 1.18
N SER A 42 4.48 -0.60 0.42
CA SER A 42 3.73 -1.79 -0.03
C SER A 42 4.57 -3.05 0.08
N VAL A 43 3.89 -4.18 0.27
CA VAL A 43 4.47 -5.51 0.16
C VAL A 43 3.67 -6.32 -0.86
N ARG A 44 4.34 -7.14 -1.67
CA ARG A 44 3.67 -7.97 -2.66
C ARG A 44 3.20 -9.29 -2.06
N ALA A 45 2.03 -9.73 -2.52
CA ALA A 45 1.47 -11.03 -2.24
C ALA A 45 1.15 -11.76 -3.54
N PRO A 46 1.45 -13.05 -3.68
CA PRO A 46 0.94 -13.86 -4.79
C PRO A 46 -0.60 -13.83 -4.79
N GLY A 47 -1.20 -13.71 -5.97
CA GLY A 47 -2.66 -13.64 -6.11
C GLY A 47 -3.38 -14.85 -5.53
N GLU A 48 -2.76 -16.02 -5.65
CA GLU A 48 -3.29 -17.28 -5.12
C GLU A 48 -3.38 -17.32 -3.59
N SER A 49 -2.57 -16.51 -2.90
CA SER A 49 -2.60 -16.42 -1.43
C SER A 49 -3.57 -15.35 -0.91
N PHE A 50 -4.01 -14.43 -1.77
CA PHE A 50 -4.87 -13.33 -1.36
C PHE A 50 -6.32 -13.78 -1.20
N ARG A 51 -6.93 -13.44 -0.06
CA ARG A 51 -8.36 -13.66 0.18
C ARG A 51 -8.99 -12.43 0.80
N LEU A 52 -10.07 -11.96 0.18
CA LEU A 52 -10.95 -10.97 0.78
C LEU A 52 -11.86 -11.68 1.78
N LEU A 53 -11.80 -11.30 3.05
CA LEU A 53 -12.56 -11.93 4.13
C LEU A 53 -13.90 -11.26 4.37
N SER A 54 -13.97 -9.93 4.19
CA SER A 54 -15.21 -9.17 4.37
C SER A 54 -15.19 -7.87 3.58
N GLY A 55 -16.38 -7.37 3.30
CA GLY A 55 -16.60 -6.06 2.70
C GLY A 55 -16.55 -6.05 1.18
N HIS A 56 -16.83 -4.87 0.62
CA HIS A 56 -16.89 -4.62 -0.82
C HIS A 56 -16.02 -3.39 -1.14
N PRO A 57 -14.70 -3.59 -1.38
CA PRO A 57 -13.83 -2.48 -1.75
C PRO A 57 -14.26 -1.85 -3.06
N LYS A 58 -14.11 -0.53 -3.15
CA LYS A 58 -14.23 0.20 -4.40
C LYS A 58 -12.84 0.29 -5.04
N SER A 59 -12.78 0.33 -6.36
CA SER A 59 -11.53 0.44 -7.09
C SER A 59 -11.51 1.69 -7.95
N TYR A 60 -10.39 2.40 -7.91
CA TYR A 60 -10.03 3.44 -8.84
C TYR A 60 -9.07 2.85 -9.88
N ILE A 61 -9.43 2.94 -11.15
CA ILE A 61 -8.58 2.42 -12.23
C ILE A 61 -7.65 3.52 -12.72
N LYS A 62 -6.35 3.29 -12.56
CA LYS A 62 -5.29 4.14 -13.09
C LYS A 62 -4.73 3.49 -14.34
N THR A 63 -4.66 4.26 -15.44
CA THR A 63 -4.00 3.83 -16.68
C THR A 63 -2.64 4.50 -16.77
N ALA A 64 -1.57 3.71 -16.83
CA ALA A 64 -0.21 4.21 -17.04
C ALA A 64 0.00 4.60 -18.51
N ASP A 65 1.09 5.36 -18.77
CA ASP A 65 1.45 5.76 -20.15
C ASP A 65 1.68 4.54 -21.05
N SER A 66 2.13 3.42 -20.50
CA SER A 66 2.28 2.15 -21.19
C SER A 66 0.95 1.49 -21.59
N GLY A 67 -0.19 1.99 -21.13
CA GLY A 67 -1.51 1.37 -21.27
C GLY A 67 -1.85 0.38 -20.16
N ALA A 68 -0.91 0.06 -19.27
CA ALA A 68 -1.18 -0.84 -18.14
C ALA A 68 -2.22 -0.23 -17.21
N ARG A 69 -3.22 -1.04 -16.84
CA ARG A 69 -4.34 -0.61 -15.98
C ARG A 69 -4.19 -1.24 -14.59
N ARG A 70 -4.21 -0.39 -13.56
CA ARG A 70 -4.09 -0.80 -12.17
C ARG A 70 -5.34 -0.44 -11.41
N ALA A 71 -5.90 -1.40 -10.68
CA ALA A 71 -7.02 -1.19 -9.79
C ALA A 71 -6.50 -0.89 -8.38
N HIS A 72 -6.71 0.33 -7.93
CA HIS A 72 -6.40 0.78 -6.58
C HIS A 72 -7.64 0.63 -5.71
N SER A 73 -7.62 -0.34 -4.81
CA SER A 73 -8.77 -0.68 -3.97
C SER A 73 -8.74 0.11 -2.66
N PHE A 74 -9.89 0.60 -2.27
CA PHE A 74 -10.07 1.38 -1.04
C PHE A 74 -11.44 1.12 -0.43
N CYS A 75 -11.58 1.44 0.84
CA CYS A 75 -12.86 1.33 1.53
C CYS A 75 -13.80 2.47 1.12
N PRO A 76 -15.00 2.18 0.61
CA PRO A 76 -15.94 3.24 0.23
C PRO A 76 -16.52 3.99 1.44
N ASN A 77 -16.40 3.44 2.65
CA ASN A 77 -16.89 4.08 3.87
C ASN A 77 -15.84 4.98 4.52
N CYS A 78 -14.64 4.48 4.79
CA CYS A 78 -13.60 5.28 5.48
C CYS A 78 -12.51 5.83 4.54
N GLY A 79 -12.47 5.40 3.29
CA GLY A 79 -11.51 5.88 2.30
C GLY A 79 -10.11 5.27 2.42
N ALA A 80 -9.86 4.39 3.37
CA ALA A 80 -8.53 3.79 3.55
C ALA A 80 -8.11 3.01 2.30
N PRO A 81 -6.94 3.32 1.69
CA PRO A 81 -6.38 2.52 0.60
C PRO A 81 -5.89 1.19 1.14
N THR A 82 -6.31 0.08 0.55
CA THR A 82 -6.03 -1.26 1.08
C THR A 82 -5.00 -2.02 0.27
N TYR A 83 -5.20 -2.14 -1.03
CA TYR A 83 -4.28 -2.83 -1.93
C TYR A 83 -4.46 -2.35 -3.37
N ALA A 84 -3.54 -2.75 -4.24
CA ALA A 84 -3.68 -2.55 -5.69
C ALA A 84 -3.31 -3.85 -6.42
N ARG A 85 -3.85 -3.98 -7.62
CA ARG A 85 -3.61 -5.14 -8.49
C ARG A 85 -3.74 -4.72 -9.95
N ALA A 86 -3.34 -5.57 -10.88
CA ALA A 86 -3.72 -5.39 -12.28
C ALA A 86 -5.26 -5.39 -12.38
N ALA A 87 -5.81 -4.54 -13.24
CA ALA A 87 -7.26 -4.44 -13.40
C ALA A 87 -7.84 -5.73 -13.98
N GLU A 88 -7.10 -6.37 -14.89
CA GLU A 88 -7.46 -7.63 -15.53
C GLU A 88 -6.47 -8.73 -15.15
N ASN A 89 -6.96 -9.94 -14.84
CA ASN A 89 -6.18 -11.16 -14.59
C ASN A 89 -5.01 -10.94 -13.61
N PRO A 90 -5.26 -10.43 -12.39
CA PRO A 90 -4.18 -10.13 -11.46
C PRO A 90 -3.48 -11.41 -10.97
N THR A 91 -2.15 -11.43 -11.04
CA THR A 91 -1.32 -12.51 -10.51
C THR A 91 -0.66 -12.12 -9.18
N THR A 92 -0.61 -10.83 -8.89
CA THR A 92 -0.04 -10.29 -7.64
C THR A 92 -0.90 -9.15 -7.10
N TYR A 93 -0.86 -9.00 -5.79
CA TYR A 93 -1.49 -7.90 -5.06
C TYR A 93 -0.42 -7.09 -4.34
N SER A 94 -0.50 -5.77 -4.41
CA SER A 94 0.36 -4.85 -3.65
C SER A 94 -0.40 -4.38 -2.43
N LEU A 95 -0.12 -4.97 -1.28
CA LEU A 95 -0.79 -4.65 -0.03
C LEU A 95 -0.21 -3.39 0.58
N ARG A 96 -1.05 -2.53 1.13
CA ARG A 96 -0.61 -1.30 1.82
C ARG A 96 -0.17 -1.66 3.23
N VAL A 97 1.11 -1.50 3.52
CA VAL A 97 1.70 -1.97 4.78
C VAL A 97 1.03 -1.33 5.99
N GLY A 98 0.66 -0.05 5.90
CA GLY A 98 -0.03 0.63 7.00
C GLY A 98 -1.37 0.00 7.41
N CYS A 99 -2.01 -0.77 6.51
CA CYS A 99 -3.27 -1.47 6.78
C CYS A 99 -3.08 -2.87 7.38
N LEU A 100 -1.84 -3.35 7.46
CA LEU A 100 -1.55 -4.71 7.95
C LEU A 100 -1.35 -4.73 9.47
N GLU A 101 -1.87 -5.75 10.13
CA GLU A 101 -1.63 -5.98 11.57
C GLU A 101 -0.12 -6.13 11.84
N GLN A 102 0.60 -6.77 10.92
CA GLN A 102 2.04 -7.07 11.01
C GLN A 102 2.94 -5.92 10.53
N ARG A 103 2.41 -4.71 10.32
CA ARG A 103 3.17 -3.58 9.74
C ARG A 103 4.49 -3.27 10.42
N ALA A 104 4.58 -3.45 11.73
CA ALA A 104 5.81 -3.22 12.47
C ALA A 104 6.94 -4.21 12.13
N SER A 105 6.58 -5.38 11.59
CA SER A 105 7.51 -6.45 11.20
C SER A 105 7.83 -6.43 9.71
N LEU A 106 7.43 -5.39 8.99
CA LEU A 106 7.59 -5.25 7.54
C LEU A 106 8.35 -3.96 7.18
N PRO A 107 9.60 -3.80 7.67
CA PRO A 107 10.39 -2.63 7.30
C PRO A 107 10.71 -2.63 5.81
N PRO A 108 10.71 -1.46 5.16
CA PRO A 108 11.08 -1.37 3.74
C PRO A 108 12.49 -1.89 3.48
N ARG A 109 12.66 -2.60 2.36
CA ARG A 109 13.93 -3.16 1.90
C ARG A 109 14.46 -2.44 0.66
N LYS A 110 13.61 -1.71 -0.06
CA LYS A 110 14.00 -0.96 -1.27
C LYS A 110 13.15 0.28 -1.44
N GLN A 111 13.68 1.22 -2.21
CA GLN A 111 12.97 2.43 -2.61
C GLN A 111 12.96 2.53 -4.13
N ILE A 112 11.84 2.92 -4.70
CA ILE A 112 11.67 3.12 -6.15
C ILE A 112 11.13 4.52 -6.43
N TRP A 113 11.36 4.99 -7.66
CA TRP A 113 10.97 6.34 -8.12
C TRP A 113 11.58 7.45 -7.25
N CYS A 114 12.85 7.26 -6.83
CA CYS A 114 13.56 8.18 -5.96
C CYS A 114 13.79 9.55 -6.60
N GLN A 115 13.79 9.64 -7.94
CA GLN A 115 13.88 10.91 -8.65
C GLN A 115 12.71 11.86 -8.35
N SER A 116 11.56 11.32 -7.93
CA SER A 116 10.37 12.10 -7.59
C SER A 116 10.22 12.32 -6.08
N ALA A 117 11.12 11.79 -5.26
CA ALA A 117 11.05 11.89 -3.80
C ALA A 117 11.04 13.36 -3.36
N VAL A 118 10.15 13.71 -2.44
CA VAL A 118 10.20 15.03 -1.80
C VAL A 118 11.45 15.08 -0.92
N PRO A 119 12.28 16.15 -1.01
CA PRO A 119 13.60 16.18 -0.36
C PRO A 119 13.57 15.95 1.16
N TRP A 120 12.56 16.47 1.84
CA TRP A 120 12.46 16.35 3.31
C TRP A 120 12.13 14.94 3.79
N SER A 121 11.69 14.04 2.90
CA SER A 121 11.34 12.65 3.30
C SER A 121 12.56 11.80 3.64
N ALA A 122 13.78 12.24 3.26
CA ALA A 122 15.01 11.48 3.47
C ALA A 122 15.48 11.51 4.93
N ASP A 123 15.18 12.58 5.68
CA ASP A 123 15.61 12.72 7.06
C ASP A 123 14.57 13.48 7.88
N LEU A 124 13.94 12.75 8.80
CA LEU A 124 12.94 13.28 9.72
C LEU A 124 13.51 13.56 11.12
N ASN A 125 14.76 13.18 11.40
CA ASN A 125 15.35 13.29 12.73
C ASN A 125 15.52 14.73 13.19
N ALA A 126 15.71 15.67 12.25
CA ALA A 126 15.88 17.10 12.55
C ALA A 126 14.56 17.79 12.88
N ILE A 127 13.42 17.14 12.68
CA ILE A 127 12.10 17.71 12.96
C ILE A 127 11.74 17.40 14.42
N PRO A 128 11.33 18.42 15.21
CA PRO A 128 10.85 18.18 16.57
C PRO A 128 9.76 17.13 16.60
N HIS A 129 9.82 16.21 17.56
CA HIS A 129 8.84 15.14 17.68
C HIS A 129 8.39 14.96 19.11
N THR A 130 7.14 14.60 19.29
CA THR A 130 6.50 14.35 20.57
C THR A 130 5.95 12.94 20.62
N ARG A 131 5.88 12.34 21.83
CA ARG A 131 5.28 11.01 21.99
C ARG A 131 3.79 11.01 21.68
N ARG A 132 3.10 12.09 22.04
CA ARG A 132 1.65 12.30 21.87
C ARG A 132 1.42 13.78 21.60
N GLN A 133 0.21 14.10 21.17
CA GLN A 133 -0.17 15.51 20.97
C GLN A 133 -0.29 16.25 22.30
#